data_bcbbd587607f8e5b3646ca981732495f
#
_entry.id   bcbbd587607f8e5b3646ca981732495f
#
_cell.length_a   1.000
_cell.length_b   1.000
_cell.length_c   1.000
_cell.angle_alpha   90.00
_cell.angle_beta   90.00
_cell.angle_gamma   90.00
#
_symmetry.space_group_name_H-M   'P 1'
#
loop_
_entity.id
_entity.type
_entity.pdbx_description
1 polymer ?
#
loop_
_entity_poly.entity_id
_entity_poly.type
_entity_poly.pdbx_seq_one_letter_code
_entity_poly.pdbx_strand_id
1 'polypeptide(L)' 'MAPKFAKIDGKSSTAIRSITYIRDMLGQLRQIAEEEHADMLCYLIEMAYVEAGDLQVGLLQSASVQSQRH' A
#
# COMPACT_ATOMS: atom_id res chain seq x y z
N MET A 1 -1.49 -19.55 -0.98
CA MET A 1 -1.47 -19.12 -1.44
C MET A 1 -0.63 -18.43 -1.97
N ALA A 2 -0.22 -18.40 -2.62
CA ALA A 2 0.57 -17.83 -3.09
C ALA A 2 0.57 -16.74 -3.54
N PRO A 3 1.18 -16.15 -3.22
CA PRO A 3 1.22 -14.96 -3.45
C PRO A 3 1.53 -14.70 -4.79
N LYS A 4 0.70 -14.40 -5.49
CA LYS A 4 0.93 -13.98 -6.65
C LYS A 4 1.71 -12.82 -6.66
N PHE A 5 1.79 -12.07 -5.63
CA PHE A 5 2.55 -10.90 -5.58
C PHE A 5 3.94 -11.14 -5.94
N ALA A 6 4.42 -12.21 -5.65
CA ALA A 6 5.80 -12.48 -5.89
C ALA A 6 6.10 -12.49 -7.35
N LYS A 7 5.15 -12.61 -8.14
CA LYS A 7 5.44 -12.67 -9.45
C LYS A 7 5.32 -11.47 -10.18
N ILE A 8 5.09 -10.46 -9.66
CA ILE A 8 4.98 -9.25 -10.29
C ILE A 8 6.04 -8.85 -11.05
N ASP A 9 7.06 -9.38 -11.00
CA ASP A 9 8.11 -8.99 -11.76
C ASP A 9 8.13 -7.75 -12.38
N GLY A 10 8.25 -6.83 -11.92
CA GLY A 10 8.45 -5.60 -12.46
C GLY A 10 7.28 -4.94 -13.02
N LYS A 11 6.18 -5.47 -12.85
CA LYS A 11 5.09 -4.86 -13.33
C LYS A 11 4.71 -3.80 -12.37
N SER A 12 5.29 -2.66 -12.45
CA SER A 12 5.05 -1.55 -11.55
C SER A 12 3.60 -1.23 -11.48
N SER A 13 2.89 -1.26 -12.59
CA SER A 13 1.48 -0.91 -12.55
C SER A 13 0.67 -1.89 -11.73
N THR A 14 1.02 -3.16 -11.77
CA THR A 14 0.33 -4.14 -10.97
C THR A 14 0.66 -3.96 -9.50
N ALA A 15 1.93 -3.68 -9.21
CA ALA A 15 2.33 -3.47 -7.84
C ALA A 15 1.66 -2.23 -7.28
N ILE A 16 1.57 -1.17 -8.07
CA ILE A 16 0.92 0.04 -7.63
C ILE A 16 -0.54 -0.24 -7.33
N ARG A 17 -1.20 -0.99 -8.15
CA ARG A 17 -2.60 -1.29 -7.93
C ARG A 17 -2.80 -2.11 -6.68
N SER A 18 -1.94 -3.07 -6.43
CA SER A 18 -2.04 -3.89 -5.24
C SER A 18 -1.85 -3.07 -3.99
N ILE A 19 -0.84 -2.20 -4.01
CA ILE A 19 -0.58 -1.37 -2.84
C ILE A 19 -1.70 -0.36 -2.63
N THR A 20 -2.26 0.17 -3.71
CA THR A 20 -3.36 1.11 -3.60
C THR A 20 -4.57 0.41 -2.94
N TYR A 21 -4.83 -0.80 -3.34
CA TYR A 21 -5.93 -1.56 -2.76
C TYR A 21 -5.70 -1.78 -1.26
N ILE A 22 -4.48 -2.17 -0.89
CA ILE A 22 -4.16 -2.38 0.49
C ILE A 22 -4.35 -1.09 1.28
N ARG A 23 -3.87 0.01 0.74
CA ARG A 23 -3.97 1.26 1.41
C ARG A 23 -5.42 1.65 1.62
N ASP A 24 -6.24 1.50 0.60
CA ASP A 24 -7.66 1.83 0.71
C ASP A 24 -8.35 0.95 1.74
N MET A 25 -8.02 -0.31 1.78
CA MET A 25 -8.63 -1.21 2.73
C MET A 25 -8.19 -0.87 4.16
N LEU A 26 -6.92 -0.47 4.32
CA LEU A 26 -6.45 -0.09 5.64
C LEU A 26 -7.22 1.13 6.15
N GLY A 27 -7.54 2.05 5.26
CA GLY A 27 -8.31 3.21 5.66
C GLY A 27 -9.67 2.83 6.19
N GLN A 28 -10.31 1.89 5.53
CA GLN A 28 -11.63 1.44 5.95
C GLN A 28 -11.54 0.66 7.25
N LEU A 29 -10.53 -0.18 7.38
CA LEU A 29 -10.36 -0.96 8.59
C LEU A 29 -10.09 -0.07 9.79
N ARG A 30 -9.37 1.03 9.56
CA ARG A 30 -9.09 1.93 10.64
C ARG A 30 -10.36 2.54 11.18
N GLN A 31 -11.32 2.86 10.32
CA GLN A 31 -12.57 3.41 10.76
C GLN A 31 -13.33 2.42 11.64
N ILE A 32 -13.30 1.16 11.26
CA ILE A 32 -13.97 0.13 12.04
C ILE A 32 -13.31 0.00 13.41
N ALA A 33 -11.97 0.03 13.43
CA ALA A 33 -11.25 -0.08 14.68
C ALA A 33 -11.56 1.10 15.60
N GLU A 34 -11.79 2.26 15.02
CA GLU A 34 -12.13 3.42 15.81
C GLU A 34 -13.48 3.24 16.47
N GLU A 35 -14.42 2.64 15.78
CA GLU A 35 -15.73 2.40 16.33
C GLU A 35 -15.66 1.44 17.51
N GLU A 36 -14.67 0.58 17.50
CA GLU A 36 -14.51 -0.36 18.59
C GLU A 36 -13.63 0.19 19.69
N HIS A 37 -13.15 1.39 19.55
CA HIS A 37 -12.29 2.05 20.52
C HIS A 37 -11.00 1.24 20.72
N ALA A 38 -10.55 0.59 19.68
CA ALA A 38 -9.34 -0.21 19.78
C ALA A 38 -8.15 0.66 19.41
N ASP A 39 -7.71 1.46 20.36
CA ASP A 39 -6.69 2.48 20.13
C ASP A 39 -5.38 1.97 19.58
N MET A 40 -4.87 0.93 20.15
CA MET A 40 -3.59 0.42 19.67
C MET A 40 -3.74 -0.15 18.26
N LEU A 41 -4.88 -0.78 17.99
CA LEU A 41 -5.11 -1.33 16.67
C LEU A 41 -5.22 -0.20 15.66
N CYS A 42 -5.90 0.89 16.03
CA CYS A 42 -5.99 2.04 15.15
C CYS A 42 -4.61 2.58 14.82
N TYR A 43 -3.76 2.64 15.83
CA TYR A 43 -2.43 3.16 15.65
C TYR A 43 -1.64 2.28 14.68
N LEU A 44 -1.72 0.98 14.87
CA LEU A 44 -0.98 0.05 14.01
C LEU A 44 -1.50 0.09 12.57
N ILE A 45 -2.80 0.21 12.41
CA ILE A 45 -3.37 0.30 11.09
C ILE A 45 -2.95 1.60 10.44
N GLU A 46 -2.91 2.66 11.21
CA GLU A 46 -2.50 3.94 10.68
C GLU A 46 -1.06 3.90 10.23
N MET A 47 -0.19 3.25 11.00
CA MET A 47 1.19 3.12 10.60
C MET A 47 1.30 2.32 9.31
N ALA A 48 0.49 1.29 9.17
CA ALA A 48 0.49 0.50 7.96
C ALA A 48 -0.01 1.32 6.78
N TYR A 49 -0.97 2.17 7.02
CA TYR A 49 -1.55 3.02 5.99
C TYR A 49 -0.47 3.99 5.47
N VAL A 50 0.31 4.55 6.38
CA VAL A 50 1.37 5.45 6.02
C VAL A 50 2.44 4.71 5.23
N GLU A 51 2.77 3.52 5.67
CA GLU A 51 3.76 2.72 4.99
C GLU A 51 3.28 2.37 3.57
N ALA A 52 2.02 2.03 3.41
CA ALA A 52 1.48 1.73 2.10
C ALA A 52 1.55 2.95 1.19
N GLY A 53 1.33 4.12 1.75
CA GLY A 53 1.44 5.36 1.00
C GLY A 53 2.86 5.61 0.54
N ASP A 54 3.83 5.34 1.41
CA ASP A 54 5.22 5.51 1.08
C ASP A 54 5.62 4.55 -0.04
N LEU A 55 5.15 3.32 0.04
CA LEU A 55 5.44 2.35 -0.99
C LEU A 55 4.82 2.77 -2.33
N GLN A 56 3.64 3.32 -2.27
CA GLN A 56 2.95 3.76 -3.45
C GLN A 56 3.75 4.87 -4.14
N VAL A 57 4.22 5.81 -3.36
CA VAL A 57 5.00 6.92 -3.88
C VAL A 57 6.31 6.39 -4.45
N GLY A 58 6.94 5.47 -3.76
CA GLY A 58 8.19 4.87 -4.23
C GLY A 58 8.01 4.17 -5.56
N LEU A 59 6.92 3.45 -5.73
CA LEU A 59 6.67 2.74 -6.96
C LEU A 59 6.40 3.72 -8.09
N LEU A 60 5.70 4.79 -7.80
CA LEU A 60 5.42 5.79 -8.82
C LEU A 60 6.69 6.52 -9.23
N GLN A 61 7.55 6.80 -8.28
CA GLN A 61 8.78 7.46 -8.56
C GLN A 61 9.71 6.58 -9.37
N SER A 62 9.71 5.32 -9.08
CA SER A 62 10.56 4.40 -9.77
C SER A 62 10.14 4.32 -11.23
N ALA A 63 8.87 4.26 -11.48
CA ALA A 63 8.36 4.21 -12.81
C ALA A 63 8.69 5.48 -13.57
N SER A 64 8.61 6.58 -12.92
CA SER A 64 8.91 7.85 -13.49
C SER A 64 10.35 7.98 -13.83
N VAL A 65 11.20 7.55 -12.96
CA VAL A 65 12.61 7.63 -13.15
C VAL A 65 13.00 6.75 -14.31
N GLN A 66 12.47 5.61 -14.42
CA GLN A 66 12.78 4.74 -15.47
C GLN A 66 12.33 5.34 -16.79
N SER A 67 11.26 6.01 -16.80
CA SER A 67 10.80 6.60 -17.98
C SER A 67 11.70 7.71 -18.43
N GLN A 68 12.27 8.42 -17.54
CA GLN A 68 13.10 9.49 -17.87
C GLN A 68 14.43 9.09 -18.24
N ARG A 69 14.89 8.04 -17.81
CA ARG A 69 16.15 7.66 -18.03
C ARG A 69 16.41 7.45 -19.37
N HIS A 70 16.06 7.19 -20.11
CA HIS A 70 16.32 6.92 -21.37
C HIS A 70 17.06 7.39 -21.99
#